data_b93d7f0dc02dd7bb3ab4039cd5250a84
#
_entry.id   b93d7f0dc02dd7bb3ab4039cd5250a84
#
_cell.length_a   1.000
_cell.length_b   1.000
_cell.length_c   1.000
_cell.angle_alpha   90.00
_cell.angle_beta   90.00
_cell.angle_gamma   90.00
#
_symmetry.space_group_name_H-M   'P 1'
#
loop_
_entity.id
_entity.type
_entity.pdbx_description
1 polymer ?
#
loop_
_entity_poly.entity_id
_entity_poly.type
_entity_poly.pdbx_seq_one_letter_code
_entity_poly.pdbx_strand_id
1 'polypeptide(L)'
;MTKKAMVKINTNEEIGCISPLLYGHFAEQIGGVIYGGVWVGKDSPIPNINGIRLDLVEKLKRIAPPVIRWPGGCFAECYDWRDGVGENRPTRPSWWTREDGRYEENLFGTHETV
;
A
#
# COMPACT_ATOMS: atom_id res chain seq x y z
N MET A 1 22.11 -34.76 -20.35
CA MET A 1 20.85 -35.06 -21.10
C MET A 1 19.94 -33.84 -20.97
N THR A 2 19.61 -33.21 -22.09
CA THR A 2 18.71 -32.05 -22.11
C THR A 2 17.27 -32.56 -22.08
N LYS A 3 16.51 -32.24 -21.01
CA LYS A 3 15.09 -32.58 -20.95
C LYS A 3 14.33 -31.57 -21.83
N LYS A 4 13.49 -32.04 -22.72
CA LYS A 4 12.59 -31.20 -23.51
C LYS A 4 11.20 -31.23 -22.87
N ALA A 5 10.57 -30.07 -22.73
CA ALA A 5 9.20 -29.95 -22.33
C ALA A 5 8.39 -29.27 -23.43
N MET A 6 7.12 -29.64 -23.56
CA MET A 6 6.19 -29.03 -24.52
C MET A 6 5.06 -28.39 -23.73
N VAL A 7 4.76 -27.12 -24.01
CA VAL A 7 3.61 -26.42 -23.49
C VAL A 7 2.65 -26.16 -24.64
N LYS A 8 1.39 -26.59 -24.50
CA LYS A 8 0.33 -26.33 -25.48
C LYS A 8 -0.66 -25.34 -24.84
N ILE A 9 -0.85 -24.20 -25.51
CA ILE A 9 -1.86 -23.21 -25.15
C ILE A 9 -3.01 -23.35 -26.13
N ASN A 10 -4.21 -23.65 -25.60
CA ASN A 10 -5.41 -23.82 -26.40
C ASN A 10 -6.31 -22.60 -26.23
N THR A 11 -6.19 -21.63 -27.12
CA THR A 11 -6.91 -20.33 -27.01
C THR A 11 -8.40 -20.45 -27.33
N ASN A 12 -8.85 -21.58 -27.84
CA ASN A 12 -10.26 -21.84 -28.15
C ASN A 12 -11.02 -22.55 -27.04
N GLU A 13 -10.33 -22.89 -25.96
CA GLU A 13 -10.92 -23.53 -24.76
C GLU A 13 -10.84 -22.57 -23.60
N GLU A 14 -11.87 -21.79 -23.39
CA GLU A 14 -11.97 -20.91 -22.24
C GLU A 14 -12.29 -21.75 -20.99
N ILE A 15 -11.40 -21.69 -19.99
CA ILE A 15 -11.55 -22.45 -18.74
C ILE A 15 -12.08 -21.60 -17.58
N GLY A 16 -12.16 -20.29 -17.76
CA GLY A 16 -12.68 -19.37 -16.76
C GLY A 16 -12.40 -17.93 -17.07
N CYS A 17 -12.97 -17.05 -16.24
CA CYS A 17 -12.79 -15.62 -16.31
C CYS A 17 -11.81 -15.15 -15.22
N ILE A 18 -10.82 -14.36 -15.58
CA ILE A 18 -9.89 -13.77 -14.61
C ILE A 18 -10.61 -12.67 -13.86
N SER A 19 -10.67 -12.78 -12.52
CA SER A 19 -11.28 -11.74 -11.69
C SER A 19 -10.50 -10.42 -11.83
N PRO A 20 -11.18 -9.28 -12.05
CA PRO A 20 -10.52 -7.97 -12.04
C PRO A 20 -9.75 -7.68 -10.76
N LEU A 21 -10.13 -8.27 -9.63
CA LEU A 21 -9.44 -8.10 -8.34
C LEU A 21 -8.00 -8.62 -8.36
N LEU A 22 -7.64 -9.47 -9.33
CA LEU A 22 -6.25 -9.90 -9.52
C LEU A 22 -5.31 -8.73 -9.83
N TYR A 23 -5.84 -7.66 -10.40
CA TYR A 23 -5.09 -6.44 -10.73
C TYR A 23 -5.10 -5.42 -9.58
N GLY A 24 -5.48 -5.84 -8.38
CA GLY A 24 -5.39 -5.04 -7.18
C GLY A 24 -3.96 -4.70 -6.80
N HIS A 25 -3.79 -3.62 -6.08
CA HIS A 25 -2.50 -3.18 -5.57
C HIS A 25 -2.34 -3.50 -4.09
N PHE A 26 -1.10 -3.53 -3.66
CA PHE A 26 -0.70 -3.79 -2.30
C PHE A 26 0.23 -2.68 -1.82
N ALA A 27 -0.11 -2.07 -0.68
CA ALA A 27 0.72 -1.06 -0.04
C ALA A 27 1.04 -1.49 1.39
N GLU A 28 2.30 -1.42 1.79
CA GLU A 28 2.73 -1.68 3.15
C GLU A 28 3.14 -0.40 3.86
N GLN A 29 2.77 -0.29 5.13
CA GLN A 29 3.12 0.83 6.02
C GLN A 29 4.61 0.76 6.39
N ILE A 30 5.47 1.01 5.43
CA ILE A 30 6.93 0.94 5.60
C ILE A 30 7.52 2.32 5.36
N GLY A 31 8.05 2.96 6.40
CA GLY A 31 8.93 4.13 6.33
C GLY A 31 8.70 5.03 5.12
N GLY A 32 9.69 5.15 4.26
CA GLY A 32 9.66 6.02 3.09
C GLY A 32 8.67 5.63 1.97
N VAL A 33 8.02 4.45 2.04
CA VAL A 33 6.90 4.13 1.12
C VAL A 33 5.70 4.99 1.47
N ILE A 34 5.40 5.13 2.75
CA ILE A 34 4.29 5.94 3.22
C ILE A 34 4.75 7.37 3.49
N TYR A 35 5.64 7.59 4.46
CA TYR A 35 6.08 8.93 4.86
C TYR A 35 7.09 9.52 3.88
N GLY A 36 6.67 10.59 3.19
CA GLY A 36 7.41 11.19 2.07
C GLY A 36 7.15 10.51 0.72
N GLY A 37 6.65 9.28 0.72
CA GLY A 37 6.19 8.56 -0.47
C GLY A 37 4.72 8.87 -0.78
N VAL A 38 3.79 8.17 -0.13
CA VAL A 38 2.33 8.38 -0.29
C VAL A 38 1.88 9.62 0.47
N TRP A 39 2.25 9.70 1.75
CA TRP A 39 1.85 10.74 2.69
C TRP A 39 2.95 11.77 2.87
N VAL A 40 2.64 13.01 2.60
CA VAL A 40 3.55 14.15 2.79
C VAL A 40 3.06 15.14 3.85
N GLY A 41 1.85 14.93 4.35
CA GLY A 41 1.20 15.86 5.29
C GLY A 41 0.41 16.96 4.58
N LYS A 42 -0.65 17.43 5.25
CA LYS A 42 -1.57 18.43 4.68
C LYS A 42 -0.90 19.77 4.42
N ASP A 43 0.03 20.14 5.30
CA ASP A 43 0.74 21.43 5.26
C ASP A 43 2.06 21.37 4.49
N SER A 44 2.32 20.28 3.80
CA SER A 44 3.54 20.09 3.00
C SER A 44 3.59 21.06 1.81
N PRO A 45 4.77 21.60 1.48
CA PRO A 45 4.96 22.36 0.24
C PRO A 45 4.90 21.49 -1.02
N ILE A 46 4.95 20.16 -0.87
CA ILE A 46 4.78 19.21 -1.97
C ILE A 46 3.30 19.20 -2.36
N PRO A 47 2.96 19.33 -3.66
CA PRO A 47 1.58 19.27 -4.12
C PRO A 47 0.87 18.02 -3.61
N ASN A 48 -0.25 18.22 -2.89
CA ASN A 48 -0.97 17.14 -2.25
C ASN A 48 -2.49 17.37 -2.23
N ILE A 49 -3.23 16.31 -2.02
CA ILE A 49 -4.66 16.32 -1.72
C ILE A 49 -4.84 15.71 -0.33
N ASN A 50 -5.20 16.56 0.64
CA ASN A 50 -5.38 16.14 2.05
C ASN A 50 -4.15 15.43 2.64
N GLY A 51 -2.95 15.77 2.20
CA GLY A 51 -1.70 15.16 2.65
C GLY A 51 -1.17 14.01 1.77
N ILE A 52 -1.95 13.53 0.82
CA ILE A 52 -1.53 12.50 -0.14
C ILE A 52 -0.94 13.18 -1.38
N ARG A 53 0.22 12.73 -1.83
CA ARG A 53 0.93 13.28 -2.98
C ARG A 53 0.05 13.31 -4.23
N LEU A 54 -0.07 14.48 -4.85
CA LEU A 54 -0.91 14.69 -6.02
C LEU A 54 -0.44 13.87 -7.23
N ASP A 55 0.86 13.80 -7.48
CA ASP A 55 1.42 13.03 -8.59
C ASP A 55 1.14 11.54 -8.48
N LEU A 56 1.10 10.99 -7.25
CA LEU A 56 0.70 9.62 -7.00
C LEU A 56 -0.79 9.41 -7.29
N VAL A 57 -1.64 10.32 -6.79
CA VAL A 57 -3.11 10.25 -7.03
C VAL A 57 -3.41 10.26 -8.53
N GLU A 58 -2.75 11.11 -9.30
CA GLU A 58 -2.94 11.18 -10.75
C GLU A 58 -2.52 9.89 -11.46
N LYS A 59 -1.42 9.27 -11.03
CA LYS A 59 -0.98 7.99 -11.59
C LYS A 59 -1.93 6.85 -11.23
N LEU A 60 -2.37 6.79 -9.96
CA LEU A 60 -3.32 5.77 -9.52
C LEU A 60 -4.67 5.90 -10.22
N LYS A 61 -5.16 7.12 -10.45
CA LYS A 61 -6.38 7.33 -11.26
C LYS A 61 -6.26 6.78 -12.68
N ARG A 62 -5.08 6.85 -13.28
CA ARG A 62 -4.85 6.29 -14.63
C ARG A 62 -4.79 4.76 -14.63
N ILE A 63 -4.22 4.16 -13.59
CA ILE A 63 -4.13 2.71 -13.42
C ILE A 63 -5.48 2.14 -12.98
N ALA A 64 -6.23 2.91 -12.16
CA ALA A 64 -7.54 2.54 -11.62
C ALA A 64 -7.55 1.14 -10.97
N PRO A 65 -6.70 0.87 -9.97
CA PRO A 65 -6.68 -0.44 -9.34
C PRO A 65 -8.04 -0.75 -8.72
N PRO A 66 -8.61 -1.94 -8.95
CA PRO A 66 -9.95 -2.30 -8.47
C PRO A 66 -10.00 -2.45 -6.95
N VAL A 67 -8.86 -2.66 -6.31
CA VAL A 67 -8.73 -2.79 -4.86
C VAL A 67 -7.30 -2.45 -4.45
N ILE A 68 -7.15 -1.87 -3.26
CA ILE A 68 -5.85 -1.64 -2.62
C ILE A 68 -5.88 -2.33 -1.25
N ARG A 69 -4.92 -3.22 -1.02
CA ARG A 69 -4.70 -3.84 0.30
C ARG A 69 -3.70 -3.01 1.09
N TRP A 70 -4.09 -2.61 2.29
CA TRP A 70 -3.29 -1.91 3.28
C TRP A 70 -3.64 -2.46 4.68
N PRO A 71 -2.82 -2.43 5.74
CA PRO A 71 -1.52 -1.77 5.89
C PRO A 71 -0.33 -2.60 5.43
N GLY A 72 -0.53 -3.76 4.87
CA GLY A 72 0.54 -4.46 4.21
C GLY A 72 0.72 -5.91 4.61
N GLY A 73 1.99 -6.33 4.59
CA GLY A 73 2.52 -7.64 4.93
C GLY A 73 2.89 -7.73 6.40
N CYS A 74 4.21 -7.73 6.72
CA CYS A 74 4.70 -7.90 8.08
C CYS A 74 4.23 -6.81 9.05
N PHE A 75 4.05 -5.58 8.58
CA PHE A 75 3.55 -4.50 9.41
C PHE A 75 2.15 -4.79 9.97
N ALA A 76 1.29 -5.45 9.20
CA ALA A 76 -0.07 -5.78 9.60
C ALA A 76 -0.16 -6.66 10.86
N GLU A 77 0.87 -7.46 11.15
CA GLU A 77 0.91 -8.33 12.32
C GLU A 77 1.06 -7.56 13.65
N CYS A 78 1.58 -6.34 13.57
CA CYS A 78 1.87 -5.51 14.75
C CYS A 78 1.01 -4.24 14.79
N TYR A 79 0.14 -4.03 13.81
CA TYR A 79 -0.61 -2.80 13.65
C TYR A 79 -2.02 -2.87 14.24
N ASP A 80 -2.33 -1.98 15.16
CA ASP A 80 -3.71 -1.72 15.57
C ASP A 80 -4.28 -0.58 14.72
N TRP A 81 -5.23 -0.88 13.86
CA TRP A 81 -5.87 0.09 12.96
C TRP A 81 -6.51 1.28 13.69
N ARG A 82 -6.87 1.10 14.98
CA ARG A 82 -7.45 2.16 15.82
C ARG A 82 -6.46 3.26 16.13
N ASP A 83 -5.16 2.94 16.15
CA ASP A 83 -4.09 3.93 16.35
C ASP A 83 -4.05 4.96 15.21
N GLY A 84 -4.50 4.58 14.00
CA GLY A 84 -4.59 5.45 12.82
C GLY A 84 -5.96 6.11 12.63
N VAL A 85 -6.80 6.20 13.68
CA VAL A 85 -8.15 6.77 13.59
C VAL A 85 -8.30 7.95 14.57
N GLY A 86 -9.00 9.00 14.12
CA GLY A 86 -9.25 10.19 14.91
C GLY A 86 -8.05 11.14 15.02
N GLU A 87 -8.11 12.06 15.97
CA GLU A 87 -7.09 13.11 16.18
C GLU A 87 -5.97 12.67 17.13
N ASN A 88 -6.31 11.86 18.13
CA ASN A 88 -5.37 11.39 19.14
C ASN A 88 -4.72 10.08 18.70
N ARG A 89 -3.64 10.19 17.93
CA ARG A 89 -2.92 9.04 17.39
C ARG A 89 -1.67 8.76 18.21
N PRO A 90 -1.57 7.59 18.83
CA PRO A 90 -0.40 7.26 19.64
C PRO A 90 0.80 6.96 18.76
N THR A 91 1.97 7.36 19.22
CA THR A 91 3.24 6.94 18.63
C THR A 91 3.60 5.56 19.15
N ARG A 92 3.92 4.62 18.25
CA ARG A 92 4.29 3.25 18.58
C ARG A 92 5.72 2.94 18.12
N PRO A 93 6.47 2.11 18.85
CA PRO A 93 7.72 1.59 18.33
C PRO A 93 7.48 0.84 17.02
N SER A 94 8.18 1.21 15.97
CA SER A 94 8.05 0.51 14.70
C SER A 94 8.86 -0.77 14.71
N TRP A 95 8.28 -1.85 14.20
CA TRP A 95 8.95 -3.14 14.09
C TRP A 95 10.20 -3.08 13.20
N TRP A 96 10.13 -2.30 12.13
CA TRP A 96 11.21 -2.11 11.15
C TRP A 96 12.35 -1.21 11.65
N THR A 97 12.15 -0.55 12.77
CA THR A 97 13.02 0.55 13.20
C THR A 97 13.45 0.44 14.66
N ARG A 98 13.30 -0.73 15.26
CA ARG A 98 13.69 -0.97 16.67
C ARG A 98 15.14 -0.61 16.96
N GLU A 99 16.05 -0.83 16.00
CA GLU A 99 17.45 -0.54 16.13
C GLU A 99 17.77 0.95 15.98
N ASP A 100 17.00 1.66 15.18
CA ASP A 100 17.20 3.10 14.88
C ASP A 100 16.43 4.03 15.82
N GLY A 101 15.63 3.50 16.75
CA GLY A 101 14.77 4.28 17.63
C GLY A 101 13.66 5.06 16.92
N ARG A 102 13.30 4.67 15.70
CA ARG A 102 12.19 5.28 14.97
C ARG A 102 10.87 4.75 15.48
N TYR A 103 9.85 5.55 15.31
CA TYR A 103 8.49 5.27 15.77
C TYR A 103 7.52 5.43 14.61
N GLU A 104 6.43 4.67 14.66
CA GLU A 104 5.27 4.90 13.82
C GLU A 104 4.39 5.97 14.49
N GLU A 105 4.17 7.07 13.80
CA GLU A 105 3.38 8.21 14.32
C GLU A 105 1.90 8.08 14.00
N ASN A 106 1.53 7.09 13.20
CA ASN A 106 0.16 6.80 12.78
C ASN A 106 -0.54 7.98 12.06
N LEU A 107 0.24 8.87 11.42
CA LEU A 107 -0.29 10.03 10.71
C LEU A 107 -1.03 9.64 9.41
N PHE A 108 -0.67 8.50 8.84
CA PHE A 108 -1.37 7.88 7.73
C PHE A 108 -2.04 6.60 8.23
N GLY A 109 -3.35 6.58 8.22
CA GLY A 109 -4.13 5.47 8.75
C GLY A 109 -5.31 5.10 7.84
N THR A 110 -6.33 4.49 8.43
CA THR A 110 -7.50 4.00 7.69
C THR A 110 -8.21 5.12 6.92
N HIS A 111 -8.38 6.29 7.54
CA HIS A 111 -9.09 7.40 6.90
C HIS A 111 -8.31 8.05 5.76
N GLU A 112 -6.99 8.02 5.80
CA GLU A 112 -6.14 8.53 4.73
C GLU A 112 -6.02 7.53 3.58
N THR A 113 -6.27 6.24 3.83
CA THR A 113 -6.17 5.18 2.82
C THR A 113 -7.44 5.07 1.96
N VAL A 114 -8.60 5.42 2.50
CA VAL A 114 -9.92 5.38 1.84
C VAL A 114 -10.26 6.73 1.23
#